data_21f941152231c4ea64f374516d6be2ab
#
_entry.id   21f941152231c4ea64f374516d6be2ab
#
_cell.length_a   1.000
_cell.length_b   1.000
_cell.length_c   1.000
_cell.angle_alpha   90.00
_cell.angle_beta   90.00
_cell.angle_gamma   90.00
#
_symmetry.space_group_name_H-M   'P 1'
#
loop_
_entity.id
_entity.type
_entity.pdbx_description
1 polymer ?
#
loop_
_entity_poly.entity_id
_entity_poly.type
_entity_poly.pdbx_seq_one_letter_code
_entity_poly.pdbx_strand_id
1 'polypeptide(L)'
;MAQVRIPELLHELTGGRDQVAVDAASAADLIEALARTFPGFADRLLDDSGLRRYWCIYVNGRDTRFGEGMQTSVEATDVVWILPTSSGGMYLP
;
A
#
# COMPACT_ATOMS: atom_id res chain seq x y z
N MET A 1 3.55 15.48 1.78
CA MET A 1 3.36 14.06 2.13
C MET A 1 2.46 13.39 1.14
N ALA A 2 2.79 12.17 0.77
CA ALA A 2 1.91 11.40 -0.10
C ALA A 2 0.62 11.05 0.63
N GLN A 3 -0.47 10.95 -0.11
CA GLN A 3 -1.75 10.56 0.45
C GLN A 3 -1.98 9.09 0.18
N VAL A 4 -2.13 8.30 1.24
CA VAL A 4 -2.34 6.86 1.12
C VAL A 4 -3.81 6.56 1.38
N ARG A 5 -4.44 5.91 0.40
CA ARG A 5 -5.83 5.48 0.53
C ARG A 5 -5.84 4.08 1.08
N ILE A 6 -6.52 3.91 2.21
CA ILE A 6 -6.52 2.66 2.96
C ILE A 6 -7.81 1.89 2.65
N PRO A 7 -7.72 0.64 2.19
CA PRO A 7 -8.93 -0.13 1.88
C PRO A 7 -9.66 -0.51 3.16
N GLU A 8 -10.93 -0.77 3.02
CA GLU A 8 -11.79 -1.07 4.16
C GLU A 8 -11.25 -2.23 5.01
N LEU A 9 -10.68 -3.23 4.37
CA LEU A 9 -10.15 -4.40 5.07
C LEU A 9 -9.05 -4.06 6.06
N LEU A 10 -8.41 -2.91 5.91
CA LEU A 10 -7.32 -2.50 6.80
C LEU A 10 -7.74 -1.42 7.78
N HIS A 11 -9.00 -0.99 7.75
CA HIS A 11 -9.45 0.09 8.62
C HIS A 11 -9.33 -0.25 10.10
N GLU A 12 -9.42 -1.52 10.46
CA GLU A 12 -9.24 -1.90 11.85
C GLU A 12 -7.82 -1.60 12.35
N LEU A 13 -6.85 -1.58 11.44
CA LEU A 13 -5.46 -1.27 11.81
C LEU A 13 -5.21 0.22 11.89
N THR A 14 -6.03 1.04 11.23
CA THR A 14 -5.81 2.48 11.16
C THR A 14 -6.83 3.27 11.99
N GLY A 15 -7.57 2.59 12.86
CA GLY A 15 -8.58 3.26 13.65
C GLY A 15 -9.73 3.79 12.84
N GLY A 16 -10.03 3.15 11.71
CA GLY A 16 -11.12 3.55 10.84
C GLY A 16 -10.75 4.58 9.80
N ARG A 17 -9.47 4.95 9.70
CA ARG A 17 -9.06 5.96 8.72
C ARG A 17 -9.01 5.37 7.33
N ASP A 18 -9.57 6.09 6.36
CA ASP A 18 -9.53 5.67 4.97
C ASP A 18 -8.44 6.41 4.18
N GLN A 19 -7.76 7.37 4.80
CA GLN A 19 -6.70 8.11 4.17
C GLN A 19 -5.70 8.56 5.21
N VAL A 20 -4.42 8.38 4.90
CA VAL A 20 -3.33 8.73 5.81
C VAL A 20 -2.25 9.45 5.01
N ALA A 21 -1.76 10.56 5.55
CA ALA A 21 -0.63 11.27 4.94
C ALA A 21 0.67 10.64 5.42
N VAL A 22 1.56 10.32 4.51
CA VAL A 22 2.80 9.62 4.82
C VAL A 22 3.97 10.27 4.10
N ASP A 23 5.07 10.44 4.81
CA ASP A 23 6.31 10.94 4.22
C ASP A 23 7.18 9.72 3.89
N ALA A 24 7.33 9.44 2.62
CA ALA A 24 8.06 8.26 2.17
C ALA A 24 8.64 8.51 0.79
N ALA A 25 9.78 7.88 0.51
CA ALA A 25 10.47 8.04 -0.76
C ALA A 25 10.22 6.87 -1.72
N SER A 26 9.67 5.77 -1.22
CA SER A 26 9.39 4.60 -2.03
C SER A 26 8.20 3.85 -1.45
N ALA A 27 7.68 2.88 -2.21
CA ALA A 27 6.59 2.05 -1.72
C ALA A 27 7.01 1.27 -0.47
N ALA A 28 8.25 0.79 -0.43
CA ALA A 28 8.75 0.08 0.74
C ALA A 28 8.79 1.00 1.97
N ASP A 29 9.31 2.21 1.79
CA ASP A 29 9.37 3.20 2.88
C ASP A 29 7.97 3.54 3.37
N LEU A 30 7.02 3.61 2.46
CA LEU A 30 5.65 3.96 2.80
C LEU A 30 5.04 2.91 3.73
N ILE A 31 5.25 1.64 3.43
CA ILE A 31 4.74 0.57 4.28
C ILE A 31 5.43 0.58 5.63
N GLU A 32 6.75 0.83 5.67
CA GLU A 32 7.48 0.94 6.92
C GLU A 32 6.95 2.09 7.78
N ALA A 33 6.69 3.23 7.16
CA ALA A 33 6.18 4.39 7.88
C ALA A 33 4.79 4.09 8.45
N LEU A 34 3.94 3.43 7.67
CA LEU A 34 2.62 3.05 8.15
C LEU A 34 2.72 2.05 9.29
N ALA A 35 3.67 1.13 9.22
CA ALA A 35 3.84 0.12 10.26
C ALA A 35 4.31 0.73 11.58
N ARG A 36 5.09 1.82 11.52
CA ARG A 36 5.52 2.51 12.74
C ARG A 36 4.35 3.18 13.44
N THR A 37 3.39 3.66 12.66
CA THR A 37 2.22 4.36 13.21
C THR A 37 1.11 3.38 13.58
N PHE A 38 0.94 2.33 12.78
CA PHE A 38 -0.15 1.38 12.92
C PHE A 38 0.42 -0.03 13.06
N PRO A 39 0.62 -0.52 14.29
CA PRO A 39 1.19 -1.86 14.50
C PRO A 39 0.40 -2.93 13.76
N GLY A 40 1.13 -3.88 13.18
CA GLY A 40 0.53 -4.97 12.42
C GLY A 40 0.38 -4.68 10.94
N PHE A 41 0.60 -3.44 10.52
CA PHE A 41 0.38 -3.07 9.12
C PHE A 41 1.34 -3.82 8.19
N ALA A 42 2.61 -3.88 8.55
CA ALA A 42 3.59 -4.57 7.71
C ALA A 42 3.30 -6.06 7.61
N ASP A 43 2.90 -6.68 8.71
CA ASP A 43 2.60 -8.11 8.71
C ASP A 43 1.43 -8.46 7.81
N ARG A 44 0.49 -7.55 7.67
CA ARG A 44 -0.69 -7.78 6.83
C ARG A 44 -0.34 -7.66 5.36
N LEU A 45 0.63 -6.83 5.02
CA LEU A 45 0.95 -6.52 3.63
C LEU A 45 2.15 -7.26 3.09
N LEU A 46 3.10 -7.61 3.94
CA LEU A 46 4.37 -8.16 3.50
C LEU A 46 4.61 -9.57 4.02
N ASP A 47 5.37 -10.33 3.23
CA ASP A 47 5.93 -11.61 3.68
C ASP A 47 7.42 -11.61 3.29
N ASP A 48 8.07 -12.75 3.41
CA ASP A 48 9.50 -12.85 3.12
C ASP A 48 9.87 -12.51 1.68
N SER A 49 8.89 -12.62 0.79
CA SER A 49 9.10 -12.33 -0.63
C SER A 49 8.77 -10.91 -1.02
N GLY A 50 8.23 -10.11 -0.09
CA GLY A 50 7.82 -8.75 -0.37
C GLY A 50 6.31 -8.60 -0.20
N LEU A 51 5.68 -7.84 -1.08
CA LEU A 51 4.24 -7.61 -0.99
C LEU A 51 3.48 -8.90 -1.22
N ARG A 52 2.58 -9.22 -0.29
CA ARG A 52 1.77 -10.44 -0.40
C ARG A 52 0.88 -10.35 -1.64
N ARG A 53 0.61 -11.49 -2.26
CA ARG A 53 -0.20 -11.55 -3.47
C ARG A 53 -1.60 -11.00 -3.32
N TYR A 54 -2.10 -10.99 -2.11
CA TYR A 54 -3.45 -10.49 -1.85
C TYR A 54 -3.57 -8.99 -2.05
N TRP A 55 -2.44 -8.28 -2.01
CA TRP A 55 -2.44 -6.83 -2.06
C TRP A 55 -1.76 -6.30 -3.31
N CYS A 56 -2.20 -5.13 -3.75
CA CYS A 56 -1.48 -4.37 -4.75
C CYS A 56 -1.42 -2.92 -4.31
N ILE A 57 -0.38 -2.24 -4.77
CA ILE A 57 -0.13 -0.85 -4.46
C ILE A 57 -0.04 -0.09 -5.78
N TYR A 58 -0.88 0.93 -5.89
CA TYR A 58 -0.90 1.80 -7.06
C TYR A 58 -0.35 3.15 -6.68
N VAL A 59 0.60 3.65 -7.44
CA VAL A 59 1.13 5.01 -7.26
C VAL A 59 0.64 5.82 -8.45
N ASN A 60 -0.23 6.78 -8.17
CA ASN A 60 -0.86 7.63 -9.20
C ASN A 60 -1.49 6.80 -10.32
N GLY A 61 -2.17 5.73 -9.92
CA GLY A 61 -2.90 4.91 -10.89
C GLY A 61 -2.09 3.81 -11.55
N ARG A 62 -0.80 3.69 -11.23
CA ARG A 62 0.05 2.65 -11.80
C ARG A 62 0.31 1.57 -10.79
N ASP A 63 0.03 0.33 -11.16
CA ASP A 63 0.31 -0.83 -10.31
C ASP A 63 1.82 -1.03 -10.24
N THR A 64 2.36 -1.02 -9.03
CA THR A 64 3.80 -1.14 -8.84
C THR A 64 4.35 -2.49 -9.30
N ARG A 65 3.51 -3.52 -9.40
CA ARG A 65 3.96 -4.84 -9.87
C ARG A 65 4.44 -4.81 -11.31
N PHE A 66 3.95 -3.85 -12.09
CA PHE A 66 4.34 -3.71 -13.49
C PHE A 66 5.43 -2.66 -13.68
N GLY A 67 6.03 -2.23 -12.61
CA GLY A 67 7.13 -1.28 -12.61
C GLY A 67 8.24 -1.78 -11.72
N GLU A 68 8.62 -0.99 -10.74
CA GLU A 68 9.75 -1.29 -9.87
C GLU A 68 9.36 -1.94 -8.55
N GLY A 69 8.13 -2.39 -8.44
CA GLY A 69 7.67 -3.07 -7.24
C GLY A 69 7.80 -2.18 -6.02
N MET A 70 8.35 -2.74 -4.94
CA MET A 70 8.50 -2.00 -3.69
C MET A 70 9.54 -0.89 -3.78
N GLN A 71 10.35 -0.86 -4.85
CA GLN A 71 11.32 0.20 -5.07
C GLN A 71 10.73 1.39 -5.83
N THR A 72 9.45 1.31 -6.18
CA THR A 72 8.77 2.39 -6.90
C THR A 72 8.88 3.68 -6.09
N SER A 73 9.32 4.75 -6.74
CA SER A 73 9.46 6.06 -6.09
C SER A 73 8.12 6.65 -5.75
N VAL A 74 8.06 7.32 -4.61
CA VAL A 74 6.86 8.04 -4.17
C VAL A 74 7.25 9.48 -3.91
N GLU A 75 6.50 10.41 -4.50
CA GLU A 75 6.72 11.84 -4.35
C GLU A 75 5.70 12.42 -3.37
N ALA A 76 6.01 13.62 -2.87
CA ALA A 76 5.16 14.25 -1.88
C ALA A 76 3.73 14.53 -2.36
N THR A 77 3.55 14.68 -3.67
CA THR A 77 2.24 14.98 -4.23
C THR A 77 1.49 13.75 -4.72
N ASP A 78 2.07 12.57 -4.53
CA ASP A 78 1.48 11.35 -5.06
C ASP A 78 0.30 10.89 -4.24
N VAL A 79 -0.61 10.18 -4.91
CA VAL A 79 -1.70 9.46 -4.25
C VAL A 79 -1.42 7.99 -4.42
N VAL A 80 -1.39 7.28 -3.31
CA VAL A 80 -1.05 5.86 -3.27
C VAL A 80 -2.27 5.09 -2.80
N TRP A 81 -2.68 4.10 -3.59
CA TRP A 81 -3.81 3.24 -3.24
C TRP A 81 -3.29 1.88 -2.82
N ILE A 82 -3.77 1.39 -1.69
CA ILE A 82 -3.53 0.02 -1.29
C ILE A 82 -4.85 -0.71 -1.49
N LEU A 83 -4.84 -1.74 -2.32
CA LEU A 83 -6.06 -2.43 -2.70
C LEU A 83 -5.85 -3.93 -2.64
N PRO A 84 -6.90 -4.69 -2.27
CA PRO A 84 -6.83 -6.14 -2.41
C PRO A 84 -6.88 -6.51 -3.88
N THR A 85 -6.16 -7.57 -4.25
CA THR A 85 -6.24 -8.08 -5.60
C THR A 85 -7.55 -8.84 -5.77
N SER A 86 -7.98 -8.99 -7.00
CA SER A 86 -9.13 -9.81 -7.28
C SER A 86 -8.81 -11.23 -6.93
N SER A 87 -9.60 -11.79 -6.09
CA SER A 87 -9.43 -13.15 -5.69
C SER A 87 -9.57 -14.07 -6.88
N GLY A 88 -8.73 -15.04 -6.95
CA GLY A 88 -8.77 -15.93 -8.07
C GLY A 88 -8.35 -15.28 -9.36
N GLY A 89 -7.86 -14.09 -9.28
CA GLY A 89 -7.42 -13.34 -10.42
C GLY A 89 -8.53 -12.88 -11.29
N MET A 90 -9.63 -12.78 -10.70
CA MET A 90 -10.65 -12.33 -11.48
C MET A 90 -10.92 -11.03 -11.48
N TYR A 91 -10.66 -10.66 -11.90
CA TYR A 91 -10.90 -9.55 -11.93
C TYR A 91 -11.12 -8.99 -12.76
N LEU A 92 -11.44 -8.75 -12.78
CA LEU A 92 -11.49 -8.25 -13.25
C LEU A 92 -11.56 -7.65 -13.74
N PRO A 93 -11.75 -7.25 -13.93
CA PRO A 93 -12.10 -6.74 -14.48
C PRO A 93 -12.32 -6.66 -14.93
#